data_071ab35b24caa65b2517f20b8790b1aa
#
_entry.id   071ab35b24caa65b2517f20b8790b1aa
#
_cell.length_a   1.000
_cell.length_b   1.000
_cell.length_c   1.000
_cell.angle_alpha   90.00
_cell.angle_beta   90.00
_cell.angle_gamma   90.00
#
_symmetry.space_group_name_H-M   'P 1'
#
loop_
_entity.id
_entity.type
_entity.pdbx_description
1 polymer ?
#
loop_
_entity_poly.entity_id
_entity_poly.type
_entity_poly.pdbx_seq_one_letter_code
_entity_poly.pdbx_strand_id
1 'polypeptide(L)'
;VTFVPPGVLDAARALASGEALRALGLVGRVESALGLTLRGIAYAQLGDLEQARAALEQAVGITRDPRTRARARAALVEIALSTGEPAPAARAAKASASDLERLGDARNAAMQRLVLARAEVLLGRLSEARRVVDEVLAADLAPDLRAVASLAQAEIAVRSVSASAARAALARARSCLAEVPNQLLARALVALEQELSRPIARTLRKGIIRDVDLFAVEEVSRGEVLLVDACRRLAIGGRVTIPLAKRSVLFALLFELARGWPGSVARDELAARAFDVRKVNASHRSRLRVEIGRLRKVMDGLAAEPVATADGYVLESKRDVVVLLPPTDDEAARISILLGDGATWSAQGLAEHAGVSKSTAQRALAALVRSGGAVRTGKGKDVRYTRPGTPIASRMLLLGLVPKP
;
A
#
# COMPACT_ATOMS: atom_id res chain seq x y z
N VAL A 1 5.11 -21.52 -40.00
CA VAL A 1 5.69 -21.95 -38.71
C VAL A 1 6.94 -21.11 -38.51
N THR A 2 6.92 -20.18 -37.54
CA THR A 2 8.07 -19.33 -37.24
C THR A 2 9.12 -20.21 -36.56
N PHE A 3 10.30 -20.34 -37.12
CA PHE A 3 11.42 -21.07 -36.52
C PHE A 3 11.78 -20.42 -35.16
N VAL A 4 11.68 -21.18 -34.08
CA VAL A 4 12.10 -20.78 -32.74
C VAL A 4 13.50 -21.33 -32.52
N PRO A 5 14.52 -20.49 -32.30
CA PRO A 5 15.90 -20.95 -32.08
C PRO A 5 16.01 -21.90 -30.87
N PRO A 6 16.93 -22.88 -30.91
CA PRO A 6 17.23 -23.73 -29.76
C PRO A 6 17.57 -22.87 -28.52
N GLY A 7 17.11 -23.27 -27.35
CA GLY A 7 17.35 -22.56 -26.09
C GLY A 7 16.35 -21.43 -25.75
N VAL A 8 15.58 -20.91 -26.74
CA VAL A 8 14.58 -19.85 -26.48
C VAL A 8 13.44 -20.38 -25.60
N LEU A 9 12.97 -21.61 -25.84
CA LEU A 9 11.92 -22.24 -25.01
C LEU A 9 12.43 -22.56 -23.61
N ASP A 10 13.70 -22.99 -23.49
CA ASP A 10 14.29 -23.29 -22.19
C ASP A 10 14.56 -22.00 -21.40
N ALA A 11 14.96 -20.92 -22.08
CA ALA A 11 15.05 -19.59 -21.44
C ALA A 11 13.69 -19.09 -20.95
N ALA A 12 12.65 -19.33 -21.74
CA ALA A 12 11.29 -19.02 -21.36
C ALA A 12 10.86 -19.78 -20.09
N ARG A 13 11.16 -21.10 -20.02
CA ARG A 13 10.89 -21.92 -18.83
C ARG A 13 11.72 -21.45 -17.62
N ALA A 14 13.00 -21.14 -17.81
CA ALA A 14 13.86 -20.61 -16.76
C ALA A 14 13.32 -19.30 -16.17
N LEU A 15 12.85 -18.38 -17.03
CA LEU A 15 12.19 -17.14 -16.56
C LEU A 15 10.90 -17.41 -15.79
N ALA A 16 10.11 -18.39 -16.24
CA ALA A 16 8.88 -18.77 -15.55
C ALA A 16 9.14 -19.35 -14.15
N SER A 17 10.30 -19.99 -13.94
CA SER A 17 10.75 -20.50 -12.64
C SER A 17 11.51 -19.46 -11.80
N GLY A 18 11.77 -18.26 -12.35
CA GLY A 18 12.53 -17.20 -11.67
C GLY A 18 14.05 -17.35 -11.77
N GLU A 19 14.55 -18.15 -12.71
CA GLU A 19 15.97 -18.45 -12.96
C GLU A 19 16.58 -17.50 -14.00
N ALA A 20 16.56 -16.19 -13.73
CA ALA A 20 16.94 -15.16 -14.71
C ALA A 20 18.36 -15.29 -15.24
N LEU A 21 19.34 -15.66 -14.41
CA LEU A 21 20.74 -15.88 -14.85
C LEU A 21 20.86 -17.05 -15.83
N ARG A 22 20.12 -18.14 -15.59
CA ARG A 22 20.06 -19.27 -16.51
C ARG A 22 19.44 -18.88 -17.85
N ALA A 23 18.36 -18.09 -17.81
CA ALA A 23 17.74 -17.57 -19.01
C ALA A 23 18.70 -16.70 -19.83
N LEU A 24 19.46 -15.80 -19.19
CA LEU A 24 20.48 -15.00 -19.87
C LEU A 24 21.57 -15.86 -20.53
N GLY A 25 22.03 -16.92 -19.88
CA GLY A 25 22.99 -17.86 -20.46
C GLY A 25 22.47 -18.50 -21.76
N LEU A 26 21.16 -18.78 -21.83
CA LEU A 26 20.53 -19.40 -22.99
C LEU A 26 20.24 -18.43 -24.15
N VAL A 27 19.90 -17.17 -23.87
CA VAL A 27 19.52 -16.18 -24.92
C VAL A 27 20.51 -15.02 -25.06
N GLY A 28 21.61 -15.02 -24.37
CA GLY A 28 22.57 -13.89 -24.36
C GLY A 28 23.09 -13.50 -25.73
N ARG A 29 23.16 -14.45 -26.68
CA ARG A 29 23.62 -14.26 -28.07
C ARG A 29 22.50 -14.38 -29.12
N VAL A 30 21.24 -14.50 -28.67
CA VAL A 30 20.11 -14.67 -29.61
C VAL A 30 19.59 -13.30 -30.01
N GLU A 31 19.82 -12.91 -31.27
CA GLU A 31 19.45 -11.57 -31.80
C GLU A 31 18.04 -11.53 -32.42
N SER A 32 17.25 -12.59 -32.29
CA SER A 32 15.84 -12.56 -32.70
C SER A 32 15.00 -11.69 -31.76
N ALA A 33 13.90 -11.12 -32.25
CA ALA A 33 13.01 -10.30 -31.42
C ALA A 33 12.51 -11.04 -30.16
N LEU A 34 12.25 -12.34 -30.26
CA LEU A 34 11.85 -13.15 -29.13
C LEU A 34 13.02 -13.33 -28.14
N GLY A 35 14.23 -13.63 -28.64
CA GLY A 35 15.44 -13.73 -27.79
C GLY A 35 15.74 -12.43 -27.07
N LEU A 36 15.68 -11.29 -27.77
CA LEU A 36 15.81 -9.96 -27.17
C LEU A 36 14.73 -9.66 -26.13
N THR A 37 13.49 -10.07 -26.37
CA THR A 37 12.39 -9.91 -25.41
C THR A 37 12.69 -10.69 -24.12
N LEU A 38 13.09 -11.97 -24.22
CA LEU A 38 13.43 -12.80 -23.07
C LEU A 38 14.68 -12.27 -22.34
N ARG A 39 15.69 -11.78 -23.07
CA ARG A 39 16.88 -11.14 -22.50
C ARG A 39 16.50 -9.89 -21.71
N GLY A 40 15.62 -9.03 -22.24
CA GLY A 40 15.13 -7.86 -21.54
C GLY A 40 14.34 -8.21 -20.27
N ILE A 41 13.50 -9.26 -20.31
CA ILE A 41 12.79 -9.76 -19.13
C ILE A 41 13.78 -10.28 -18.07
N ALA A 42 14.81 -11.02 -18.50
CA ALA A 42 15.82 -11.54 -17.59
C ALA A 42 16.61 -10.40 -16.89
N TYR A 43 17.02 -9.38 -17.62
CA TYR A 43 17.66 -8.18 -17.02
C TYR A 43 16.72 -7.48 -16.02
N ALA A 44 15.43 -7.35 -16.35
CA ALA A 44 14.46 -6.74 -15.44
C ALA A 44 14.28 -7.55 -14.14
N GLN A 45 14.26 -8.89 -14.22
CA GLN A 45 14.21 -9.75 -13.03
C GLN A 45 15.46 -9.63 -12.16
N LEU A 46 16.60 -9.34 -12.76
CA LEU A 46 17.87 -9.09 -12.05
C LEU A 46 17.99 -7.64 -11.51
N GLY A 47 17.07 -6.76 -11.92
CA GLY A 47 17.04 -5.35 -11.50
C GLY A 47 17.86 -4.41 -12.39
N ASP A 48 18.43 -4.89 -13.48
CA ASP A 48 19.10 -4.07 -14.49
C ASP A 48 18.09 -3.51 -15.49
N LEU A 49 17.39 -2.45 -15.06
CA LEU A 49 16.29 -1.86 -15.82
C LEU A 49 16.76 -1.12 -17.09
N GLU A 50 18.01 -0.67 -17.13
CA GLU A 50 18.58 0.00 -18.30
C GLU A 50 18.82 -1.00 -19.44
N GLN A 51 19.52 -2.09 -19.17
CA GLN A 51 19.74 -3.18 -20.15
C GLN A 51 18.42 -3.83 -20.56
N ALA A 52 17.49 -3.98 -19.61
CA ALA A 52 16.14 -4.50 -19.89
C ALA A 52 15.44 -3.63 -20.92
N ARG A 53 15.41 -2.31 -20.72
CA ARG A 53 14.80 -1.35 -21.65
C ARG A 53 15.45 -1.41 -23.03
N ALA A 54 16.78 -1.34 -23.10
CA ALA A 54 17.52 -1.38 -24.35
C ALA A 54 17.19 -2.64 -25.19
N ALA A 55 17.22 -3.82 -24.56
CA ALA A 55 16.90 -5.08 -25.24
C ALA A 55 15.44 -5.13 -25.73
N LEU A 56 14.49 -4.63 -24.97
CA LEU A 56 13.08 -4.61 -25.33
C LEU A 56 12.77 -3.60 -26.44
N GLU A 57 13.39 -2.42 -26.42
CA GLU A 57 13.24 -1.42 -27.49
C GLU A 57 13.82 -1.95 -28.81
N GLN A 58 14.98 -2.62 -28.76
CA GLN A 58 15.54 -3.31 -29.91
C GLN A 58 14.58 -4.41 -30.42
N ALA A 59 13.98 -5.23 -29.53
CA ALA A 59 13.00 -6.24 -29.92
C ALA A 59 11.79 -5.62 -30.63
N VAL A 60 11.26 -4.50 -30.12
CA VAL A 60 10.14 -3.76 -30.74
C VAL A 60 10.53 -3.25 -32.14
N GLY A 61 11.76 -2.78 -32.30
CA GLY A 61 12.26 -2.22 -33.56
C GLY A 61 12.41 -3.25 -34.69
N ILE A 62 12.90 -4.43 -34.37
CA ILE A 62 13.21 -5.45 -35.40
C ILE A 62 12.04 -6.39 -35.74
N THR A 63 11.04 -6.53 -34.83
CA THR A 63 9.97 -7.49 -35.05
C THR A 63 8.91 -7.00 -36.07
N ARG A 64 8.50 -7.90 -36.97
CA ARG A 64 7.33 -7.71 -37.83
C ARG A 64 6.08 -8.39 -37.26
N ASP A 65 6.24 -9.33 -36.34
CA ASP A 65 5.11 -10.03 -35.72
C ASP A 65 4.39 -9.12 -34.71
N PRO A 66 3.10 -8.84 -34.89
CA PRO A 66 2.32 -7.95 -34.03
C PRO A 66 2.25 -8.44 -32.58
N ARG A 67 2.17 -9.77 -32.36
CA ARG A 67 2.07 -10.38 -31.04
C ARG A 67 3.38 -10.22 -30.26
N THR A 68 4.52 -10.52 -30.88
CA THR A 68 5.85 -10.31 -30.28
C THR A 68 6.06 -8.83 -29.94
N ARG A 69 5.66 -7.92 -30.83
CA ARG A 69 5.74 -6.48 -30.59
C ARG A 69 4.89 -6.06 -29.39
N ALA A 70 3.65 -6.55 -29.30
CA ALA A 70 2.76 -6.25 -28.18
C ALA A 70 3.35 -6.76 -26.85
N ARG A 71 3.94 -7.96 -26.83
CA ARG A 71 4.59 -8.52 -25.65
C ARG A 71 5.81 -7.71 -25.19
N ALA A 72 6.68 -7.32 -26.12
CA ALA A 72 7.85 -6.49 -25.81
C ALA A 72 7.42 -5.10 -25.26
N ARG A 73 6.39 -4.48 -25.86
CA ARG A 73 5.81 -3.22 -25.35
C ARG A 73 5.20 -3.39 -23.96
N ALA A 74 4.51 -4.49 -23.71
CA ALA A 74 3.96 -4.81 -22.42
C ALA A 74 5.06 -4.89 -21.33
N ALA A 75 6.21 -5.49 -21.64
CA ALA A 75 7.35 -5.51 -20.72
C ALA A 75 7.93 -4.11 -20.49
N LEU A 76 7.97 -3.24 -21.49
CA LEU A 76 8.39 -1.84 -21.32
C LEU A 76 7.46 -1.05 -20.38
N VAL A 77 6.15 -1.34 -20.40
CA VAL A 77 5.18 -0.74 -19.44
C VAL A 77 5.54 -1.10 -18.00
N GLU A 78 5.94 -2.34 -17.75
CA GLU A 78 6.33 -2.79 -16.42
C GLU A 78 7.63 -2.12 -15.96
N ILE A 79 8.59 -1.93 -16.86
CA ILE A 79 9.82 -1.17 -16.57
C ILE A 79 9.48 0.28 -16.21
N ALA A 80 8.58 0.94 -16.96
CA ALA A 80 8.15 2.30 -16.67
C ALA A 80 7.49 2.39 -15.28
N LEU A 81 6.69 1.39 -14.90
CA LEU A 81 6.12 1.31 -13.55
C LEU A 81 7.22 1.17 -12.48
N SER A 82 8.23 0.35 -12.74
CA SER A 82 9.34 0.11 -11.82
C SER A 82 10.26 1.33 -11.67
N THR A 83 10.32 2.20 -12.67
CA THR A 83 11.08 3.47 -12.64
C THR A 83 10.32 4.64 -12.01
N GLY A 84 9.11 4.41 -11.46
CA GLY A 84 8.37 5.40 -10.68
C GLY A 84 7.41 6.27 -11.49
N GLU A 85 6.91 5.77 -12.61
CA GLU A 85 5.94 6.47 -13.47
C GLU A 85 4.55 5.80 -13.44
N PRO A 86 3.84 5.76 -12.30
CA PRO A 86 2.61 4.95 -12.18
C PRO A 86 1.46 5.47 -13.03
N ALA A 87 1.30 6.78 -13.23
CA ALA A 87 0.18 7.31 -14.00
C ALA A 87 0.31 7.08 -15.52
N PRO A 88 1.47 7.32 -16.17
CA PRO A 88 1.72 6.85 -17.54
C PRO A 88 1.59 5.34 -17.68
N ALA A 89 2.18 4.56 -16.75
CA ALA A 89 2.14 3.11 -16.77
C ALA A 89 0.72 2.55 -16.68
N ALA A 90 -0.17 3.14 -15.87
CA ALA A 90 -1.57 2.73 -15.78
C ALA A 90 -2.29 2.86 -17.13
N ARG A 91 -2.12 4.00 -17.82
CA ARG A 91 -2.73 4.21 -19.14
C ARG A 91 -2.18 3.24 -20.17
N ALA A 92 -0.86 3.05 -20.19
CA ALA A 92 -0.19 2.16 -21.11
C ALA A 92 -0.54 0.68 -20.85
N ALA A 93 -0.65 0.25 -19.59
CA ALA A 93 -1.07 -1.10 -19.21
C ALA A 93 -2.49 -1.41 -19.68
N LYS A 94 -3.43 -0.45 -19.52
CA LYS A 94 -4.79 -0.59 -20.00
C LYS A 94 -4.85 -0.77 -21.52
N ALA A 95 -4.12 0.06 -22.28
CA ALA A 95 -4.04 -0.06 -23.73
C ALA A 95 -3.37 -1.37 -24.15
N SER A 96 -2.27 -1.75 -23.50
CA SER A 96 -1.55 -2.99 -23.78
C SER A 96 -2.40 -4.24 -23.53
N ALA A 97 -3.20 -4.26 -22.46
CA ALA A 97 -4.13 -5.35 -22.18
C ALA A 97 -5.14 -5.53 -23.34
N SER A 98 -5.75 -4.43 -23.80
CA SER A 98 -6.70 -4.45 -24.92
C SER A 98 -6.05 -4.90 -26.23
N ASP A 99 -4.81 -4.47 -26.51
CA ASP A 99 -4.07 -4.89 -27.70
C ASP A 99 -3.78 -6.39 -27.69
N LEU A 100 -3.33 -6.92 -26.55
CA LEU A 100 -3.05 -8.35 -26.37
C LEU A 100 -4.32 -9.20 -26.49
N GLU A 101 -5.45 -8.73 -25.99
CA GLU A 101 -6.75 -9.41 -26.16
C GLU A 101 -7.16 -9.50 -27.63
N ARG A 102 -7.06 -8.41 -28.38
CA ARG A 102 -7.36 -8.40 -29.82
C ARG A 102 -6.43 -9.35 -30.61
N LEU A 103 -5.22 -9.58 -30.12
CA LEU A 103 -4.26 -10.53 -30.69
C LEU A 103 -4.47 -11.97 -30.20
N GLY A 104 -5.48 -12.25 -29.36
CA GLY A 104 -5.76 -13.56 -28.80
C GLY A 104 -4.75 -14.01 -27.73
N ASP A 105 -4.04 -13.07 -27.09
CA ASP A 105 -3.09 -13.35 -26.03
C ASP A 105 -3.69 -13.03 -24.64
N ALA A 106 -4.73 -13.78 -24.29
CA ALA A 106 -5.51 -13.58 -23.06
C ALA A 106 -4.65 -13.64 -21.79
N ARG A 107 -3.61 -14.51 -21.78
CA ARG A 107 -2.70 -14.64 -20.65
C ARG A 107 -1.93 -13.34 -20.38
N ASN A 108 -1.28 -12.81 -21.41
CA ASN A 108 -0.52 -11.57 -21.28
C ASN A 108 -1.43 -10.35 -21.09
N ALA A 109 -2.64 -10.37 -21.62
CA ALA A 109 -3.66 -9.36 -21.32
C ALA A 109 -4.02 -9.35 -19.83
N ALA A 110 -4.26 -10.52 -19.22
CA ALA A 110 -4.50 -10.63 -17.79
C ALA A 110 -3.31 -10.12 -16.95
N MET A 111 -2.07 -10.44 -17.37
CA MET A 111 -0.86 -9.88 -16.73
C MET A 111 -0.84 -8.35 -16.80
N GLN A 112 -1.14 -7.75 -17.95
CA GLN A 112 -1.18 -6.29 -18.07
C GLN A 112 -2.29 -5.65 -17.22
N ARG A 113 -3.39 -6.35 -16.97
CA ARG A 113 -4.39 -5.91 -15.98
C ARG A 113 -3.82 -5.92 -14.56
N LEU A 114 -2.98 -6.90 -14.20
CA LEU A 114 -2.30 -6.90 -12.90
C LEU A 114 -1.26 -5.77 -12.80
N VAL A 115 -0.58 -5.40 -13.89
CA VAL A 115 0.28 -4.19 -13.96
C VAL A 115 -0.56 -2.94 -13.73
N LEU A 116 -1.73 -2.84 -14.38
CA LEU A 116 -2.68 -1.75 -14.15
C LEU A 116 -3.08 -1.68 -12.67
N ALA A 117 -3.51 -2.80 -12.09
CA ALA A 117 -3.88 -2.85 -10.68
C ALA A 117 -2.74 -2.36 -9.78
N ARG A 118 -1.51 -2.76 -10.08
CA ARG A 118 -0.32 -2.30 -9.37
C ARG A 118 -0.09 -0.80 -9.50
N ALA A 119 -0.24 -0.25 -10.70
CA ALA A 119 -0.14 1.19 -10.92
C ALA A 119 -1.23 1.95 -10.14
N GLU A 120 -2.46 1.42 -10.09
CA GLU A 120 -3.56 2.01 -9.31
C GLU A 120 -3.28 1.97 -7.79
N VAL A 121 -2.66 0.89 -7.27
CA VAL A 121 -2.17 0.84 -5.88
C VAL A 121 -1.15 1.95 -5.61
N LEU A 122 -0.18 2.16 -6.50
CA LEU A 122 0.83 3.21 -6.37
C LEU A 122 0.24 4.62 -6.50
N LEU A 123 -0.90 4.76 -7.18
CA LEU A 123 -1.67 6.00 -7.25
C LEU A 123 -2.62 6.20 -6.06
N GLY A 124 -2.67 5.26 -5.11
CA GLY A 124 -3.57 5.29 -3.95
C GLY A 124 -5.03 4.95 -4.26
N ARG A 125 -5.32 4.40 -5.43
CA ARG A 125 -6.67 4.05 -5.89
C ARG A 125 -7.00 2.60 -5.58
N LEU A 126 -7.04 2.25 -4.28
CA LEU A 126 -7.16 0.86 -3.83
C LEU A 126 -8.46 0.18 -4.28
N SER A 127 -9.57 0.92 -4.36
CA SER A 127 -10.86 0.37 -4.84
C SER A 127 -10.79 -0.06 -6.31
N GLU A 128 -10.14 0.76 -7.15
CA GLU A 128 -9.94 0.45 -8.57
C GLU A 128 -8.99 -0.73 -8.76
N ALA A 129 -7.87 -0.72 -8.02
CA ALA A 129 -6.93 -1.83 -8.01
C ALA A 129 -7.61 -3.16 -7.64
N ARG A 130 -8.44 -3.15 -6.59
CA ARG A 130 -9.21 -4.32 -6.15
C ARG A 130 -10.14 -4.81 -7.25
N ARG A 131 -10.94 -3.91 -7.85
CA ARG A 131 -11.85 -4.25 -8.94
C ARG A 131 -11.13 -4.97 -10.08
N VAL A 132 -9.99 -4.42 -10.52
CA VAL A 132 -9.19 -5.02 -11.60
C VAL A 132 -8.66 -6.41 -11.23
N VAL A 133 -8.16 -6.59 -10.00
CA VAL A 133 -7.66 -7.91 -9.55
C VAL A 133 -8.80 -8.92 -9.42
N ASP A 134 -9.94 -8.51 -8.90
CA ASP A 134 -11.12 -9.39 -8.76
C ASP A 134 -11.66 -9.84 -10.13
N GLU A 135 -11.67 -8.94 -11.13
CA GLU A 135 -11.99 -9.28 -12.53
C GLU A 135 -11.02 -10.31 -13.12
N VAL A 136 -9.71 -10.16 -12.85
CA VAL A 136 -8.71 -11.13 -13.30
C VAL A 136 -8.93 -12.48 -12.61
N LEU A 137 -9.18 -12.51 -11.31
CA LEU A 137 -9.40 -13.73 -10.53
C LEU A 137 -10.70 -14.47 -10.87
N ALA A 138 -11.69 -13.77 -11.43
CA ALA A 138 -12.95 -14.37 -11.89
C ALA A 138 -12.77 -15.24 -13.15
N ALA A 139 -11.66 -15.07 -13.89
CA ALA A 139 -11.36 -15.88 -15.05
C ALA A 139 -10.71 -17.23 -14.68
N ASP A 140 -10.77 -18.20 -15.59
CA ASP A 140 -10.01 -19.44 -15.44
C ASP A 140 -8.53 -19.17 -15.72
N LEU A 141 -7.73 -19.13 -14.65
CA LEU A 141 -6.32 -18.78 -14.70
C LEU A 141 -5.45 -20.02 -14.49
N ALA A 142 -4.35 -20.09 -15.20
CA ALA A 142 -3.28 -21.01 -14.88
C ALA A 142 -2.74 -20.73 -13.45
N PRO A 143 -2.25 -21.77 -12.72
CA PRO A 143 -1.87 -21.64 -11.31
C PRO A 143 -0.85 -20.53 -11.04
N ASP A 144 0.15 -20.37 -11.91
CA ASP A 144 1.17 -19.32 -11.77
C ASP A 144 0.58 -17.90 -11.87
N LEU A 145 -0.32 -17.66 -12.81
CA LEU A 145 -1.01 -16.37 -12.95
C LEU A 145 -1.98 -16.12 -11.79
N ARG A 146 -2.65 -17.16 -11.33
CA ARG A 146 -3.52 -17.12 -10.14
C ARG A 146 -2.73 -16.80 -8.88
N ALA A 147 -1.49 -17.33 -8.75
CA ALA A 147 -0.59 -16.98 -7.66
C ALA A 147 -0.25 -15.47 -7.67
N VAL A 148 0.14 -14.93 -8.82
CA VAL A 148 0.42 -13.49 -8.97
C VAL A 148 -0.79 -12.64 -8.61
N ALA A 149 -1.97 -12.97 -9.13
CA ALA A 149 -3.21 -12.23 -8.83
C ALA A 149 -3.58 -12.30 -7.34
N SER A 150 -3.40 -13.47 -6.71
CA SER A 150 -3.64 -13.66 -5.28
C SER A 150 -2.66 -12.86 -4.41
N LEU A 151 -1.38 -12.76 -4.79
CA LEU A 151 -0.41 -11.92 -4.11
C LEU A 151 -0.74 -10.43 -4.26
N ALA A 152 -1.18 -9.99 -5.44
CA ALA A 152 -1.65 -8.62 -5.65
C ALA A 152 -2.89 -8.32 -4.79
N GLN A 153 -3.83 -9.26 -4.69
CA GLN A 153 -4.99 -9.13 -3.81
C GLN A 153 -4.59 -9.05 -2.33
N ALA A 154 -3.61 -9.85 -1.90
CA ALA A 154 -3.09 -9.80 -0.53
C ALA A 154 -2.45 -8.44 -0.23
N GLU A 155 -1.64 -7.89 -1.14
CA GLU A 155 -1.05 -6.55 -0.97
C GLU A 155 -2.12 -5.45 -0.84
N ILE A 156 -3.14 -5.48 -1.68
CA ILE A 156 -4.26 -4.53 -1.61
C ILE A 156 -5.00 -4.67 -0.27
N ALA A 157 -5.20 -5.89 0.20
CA ALA A 157 -5.86 -6.16 1.47
C ALA A 157 -5.04 -5.66 2.67
N VAL A 158 -3.71 -5.86 2.68
CA VAL A 158 -2.80 -5.30 3.70
C VAL A 158 -2.93 -3.78 3.75
N ARG A 159 -2.87 -3.11 2.58
CA ARG A 159 -2.98 -1.65 2.49
C ARG A 159 -4.36 -1.12 2.88
N SER A 160 -5.40 -1.93 2.73
CA SER A 160 -6.77 -1.61 3.13
C SER A 160 -7.07 -1.98 4.59
N VAL A 161 -6.06 -2.37 5.37
CA VAL A 161 -6.23 -2.83 6.78
C VAL A 161 -7.26 -3.96 6.87
N SER A 162 -7.16 -4.93 5.97
CA SER A 162 -8.02 -6.12 5.91
C SER A 162 -7.17 -7.38 6.02
N ALA A 163 -6.71 -7.68 7.24
CA ALA A 163 -5.80 -8.78 7.53
C ALA A 163 -6.39 -10.16 7.21
N SER A 164 -7.68 -10.34 7.50
CA SER A 164 -8.40 -11.58 7.19
C SER A 164 -8.46 -11.87 5.69
N ALA A 165 -8.74 -10.84 4.86
CA ALA A 165 -8.72 -10.96 3.40
C ALA A 165 -7.32 -11.20 2.87
N ALA A 166 -6.29 -10.54 3.44
CA ALA A 166 -4.89 -10.76 3.09
C ALA A 166 -4.49 -12.22 3.36
N ARG A 167 -4.81 -12.76 4.54
CA ARG A 167 -4.53 -14.17 4.90
C ARG A 167 -5.17 -15.14 3.91
N ALA A 168 -6.43 -14.94 3.56
CA ALA A 168 -7.13 -15.78 2.59
C ALA A 168 -6.49 -15.73 1.21
N ALA A 169 -6.06 -14.56 0.75
CA ALA A 169 -5.36 -14.39 -0.53
C ALA A 169 -3.97 -15.07 -0.51
N LEU A 170 -3.21 -14.94 0.58
CA LEU A 170 -1.91 -15.62 0.75
C LEU A 170 -2.05 -17.14 0.79
N ALA A 171 -3.09 -17.67 1.42
CA ALA A 171 -3.38 -19.10 1.40
C ALA A 171 -3.62 -19.62 -0.02
N ARG A 172 -4.37 -18.89 -0.85
CA ARG A 172 -4.56 -19.22 -2.27
C ARG A 172 -3.24 -19.16 -3.05
N ALA A 173 -2.44 -18.12 -2.85
CA ALA A 173 -1.13 -18.00 -3.50
C ALA A 173 -0.23 -19.18 -3.15
N ARG A 174 -0.20 -19.58 -1.87
CA ARG A 174 0.57 -20.75 -1.40
C ARG A 174 0.12 -22.05 -2.07
N SER A 175 -1.18 -22.28 -2.18
CA SER A 175 -1.71 -23.46 -2.86
C SER A 175 -1.26 -23.51 -4.33
N CYS A 176 -1.38 -22.40 -5.06
CA CYS A 176 -0.94 -22.32 -6.45
C CYS A 176 0.59 -22.55 -6.60
N LEU A 177 1.39 -22.05 -5.67
CA LEU A 177 2.85 -22.21 -5.69
C LEU A 177 3.30 -23.65 -5.34
N ALA A 178 2.46 -24.43 -4.66
CA ALA A 178 2.70 -25.86 -4.47
C ALA A 178 2.55 -26.65 -5.78
N GLU A 179 1.67 -26.19 -6.70
CA GLU A 179 1.47 -26.80 -8.01
C GLU A 179 2.55 -26.36 -9.02
N VAL A 180 2.92 -25.09 -9.01
CA VAL A 180 3.91 -24.49 -9.92
C VAL A 180 4.95 -23.69 -9.12
N PRO A 181 6.03 -24.33 -8.68
CA PRO A 181 7.05 -23.67 -7.88
C PRO A 181 7.71 -22.51 -8.61
N ASN A 182 7.78 -21.36 -7.95
CA ASN A 182 8.48 -20.17 -8.43
C ASN A 182 9.16 -19.46 -7.26
N GLN A 183 10.49 -19.36 -7.31
CA GLN A 183 11.28 -18.80 -6.20
C GLN A 183 10.97 -17.32 -5.92
N LEU A 184 10.71 -16.52 -6.95
CA LEU A 184 10.40 -15.10 -6.79
C LEU A 184 9.03 -14.91 -6.10
N LEU A 185 8.03 -15.70 -6.53
CA LEU A 185 6.69 -15.69 -5.94
C LEU A 185 6.71 -16.22 -4.49
N ALA A 186 7.52 -17.26 -4.23
CA ALA A 186 7.68 -17.80 -2.88
C ALA A 186 8.30 -16.77 -1.91
N ARG A 187 9.33 -16.04 -2.34
CA ARG A 187 9.91 -14.94 -1.55
C ARG A 187 8.89 -13.84 -1.27
N ALA A 188 8.07 -13.56 -2.27
CA ALA A 188 7.00 -12.60 -2.19
C ALA A 188 5.95 -12.97 -1.15
N LEU A 189 5.51 -14.22 -1.20
CA LEU A 189 4.58 -14.78 -0.23
C LEU A 189 5.11 -14.61 1.20
N VAL A 190 6.36 -15.06 1.42
CA VAL A 190 7.01 -14.96 2.75
C VAL A 190 7.11 -13.51 3.23
N ALA A 191 7.47 -12.58 2.35
CA ALA A 191 7.57 -11.17 2.72
C ALA A 191 6.22 -10.57 3.16
N LEU A 192 5.13 -10.88 2.45
CA LEU A 192 3.79 -10.42 2.83
C LEU A 192 3.28 -11.09 4.12
N GLU A 193 3.60 -12.35 4.35
CA GLU A 193 3.28 -13.06 5.61
C GLU A 193 4.00 -12.44 6.81
N GLN A 194 5.28 -12.09 6.64
CA GLN A 194 6.05 -11.38 7.66
C GLN A 194 5.46 -9.99 7.95
N GLU A 195 4.99 -9.29 6.91
CA GLU A 195 4.35 -7.99 7.08
C GLU A 195 3.04 -8.09 7.87
N LEU A 196 2.24 -9.15 7.70
CA LEU A 196 1.03 -9.39 8.47
C LEU A 196 1.28 -9.65 9.96
N SER A 197 2.37 -10.30 10.30
CA SER A 197 2.73 -10.68 11.68
C SER A 197 3.53 -9.60 12.41
N ARG A 198 3.93 -8.54 11.71
CA ARG A 198 4.75 -7.47 12.30
C ARG A 198 3.88 -6.51 13.10
N PRO A 199 4.32 -6.07 14.30
CA PRO A 199 3.66 -4.98 15.00
C PRO A 199 3.63 -3.71 14.15
N ILE A 200 2.44 -3.14 13.94
CA ILE A 200 2.23 -1.94 13.12
C ILE A 200 1.71 -0.75 13.90
N ALA A 201 1.20 -0.99 15.11
CA ALA A 201 0.64 0.02 15.99
C ALA A 201 0.73 -0.42 17.44
N ARG A 202 0.35 0.47 18.36
CA ARG A 202 0.11 0.17 19.77
C ARG A 202 -1.33 0.51 20.11
N THR A 203 -1.97 -0.28 20.93
CA THR A 203 -3.26 0.08 21.55
C THR A 203 -3.06 0.51 22.97
N LEU A 204 -3.76 1.56 23.40
CA LEU A 204 -3.89 1.95 24.78
C LEU A 204 -5.35 1.72 25.21
N ARG A 205 -5.55 0.88 26.22
CA ARG A 205 -6.86 0.55 26.77
C ARG A 205 -6.76 0.50 28.30
N LYS A 206 -7.52 1.35 28.99
CA LYS A 206 -7.51 1.44 30.48
C LYS A 206 -6.08 1.57 31.07
N GLY A 207 -5.26 2.43 30.47
CA GLY A 207 -3.89 2.67 30.89
C GLY A 207 -2.86 1.62 30.45
N ILE A 208 -3.27 0.51 29.84
CA ILE A 208 -2.36 -0.56 29.38
C ILE A 208 -2.04 -0.36 27.91
N ILE A 209 -0.73 -0.31 27.60
CA ILE A 209 -0.22 -0.22 26.21
C ILE A 209 0.21 -1.63 25.75
N ARG A 210 -0.19 -2.01 24.53
CA ARG A 210 0.21 -3.26 23.90
C ARG A 210 0.54 -3.04 22.42
N ASP A 211 1.59 -3.69 21.95
CA ASP A 211 1.88 -3.77 20.51
C ASP A 211 0.82 -4.62 19.83
N VAL A 212 0.41 -4.21 18.63
CA VAL A 212 -0.63 -4.88 17.85
C VAL A 212 -0.23 -5.01 16.38
N ASP A 213 -0.55 -6.16 15.81
CA ASP A 213 -0.42 -6.44 14.39
C ASP A 213 -1.65 -5.97 13.58
N LEU A 214 -1.65 -6.25 12.28
CA LEU A 214 -2.74 -5.85 11.39
C LEU A 214 -4.08 -6.52 11.76
N PHE A 215 -4.05 -7.75 12.31
CA PHE A 215 -5.27 -8.46 12.72
C PHE A 215 -5.93 -7.79 13.91
N ALA A 216 -5.15 -7.47 14.93
CA ALA A 216 -5.66 -6.79 16.11
C ALA A 216 -6.19 -5.38 15.77
N VAL A 217 -5.55 -4.66 14.82
CA VAL A 217 -6.06 -3.37 14.33
C VAL A 217 -7.37 -3.55 13.58
N GLU A 218 -7.50 -4.57 12.72
CA GLU A 218 -8.77 -4.88 12.02
C GLU A 218 -9.87 -5.22 13.00
N GLU A 219 -9.61 -6.06 14.00
CA GLU A 219 -10.55 -6.47 15.03
C GLU A 219 -11.05 -5.26 15.83
N VAL A 220 -10.14 -4.41 16.31
CA VAL A 220 -10.50 -3.19 17.05
C VAL A 220 -11.29 -2.23 16.19
N SER A 221 -10.93 -2.08 14.90
CA SER A 221 -11.62 -1.17 13.99
C SER A 221 -13.05 -1.60 13.63
N ARG A 222 -13.34 -2.91 13.71
CA ARG A 222 -14.67 -3.51 13.45
C ARG A 222 -15.44 -3.79 14.72
N GLY A 223 -14.77 -3.74 15.87
CA GLY A 223 -15.37 -4.06 17.17
C GLY A 223 -16.37 -3.02 17.65
N GLU A 224 -17.13 -3.39 18.68
CA GLU A 224 -18.05 -2.48 19.38
C GLU A 224 -17.32 -1.57 20.38
N VAL A 225 -16.25 -0.93 19.95
CA VAL A 225 -15.47 0.01 20.75
C VAL A 225 -15.58 1.44 20.20
N LEU A 226 -15.26 2.42 21.02
CA LEU A 226 -14.90 3.75 20.55
C LEU A 226 -13.41 3.74 20.28
N LEU A 227 -13.00 3.73 19.01
CA LEU A 227 -11.61 3.80 18.59
C LEU A 227 -11.22 5.25 18.33
N VAL A 228 -10.19 5.75 19.05
CA VAL A 228 -9.53 7.03 18.78
C VAL A 228 -8.20 6.75 18.11
N ASP A 229 -8.15 6.93 16.79
CA ASP A 229 -6.96 6.65 15.98
C ASP A 229 -6.03 7.87 15.97
N ALA A 230 -4.94 7.80 16.74
CA ALA A 230 -3.94 8.85 16.79
C ALA A 230 -3.03 8.86 15.56
N CYS A 231 -2.95 7.77 14.80
CA CYS A 231 -2.16 7.71 13.58
C CYS A 231 -2.83 8.53 12.45
N ARG A 232 -4.16 8.42 12.32
CA ARG A 232 -4.95 9.08 11.26
C ARG A 232 -5.75 10.28 11.77
N ARG A 233 -5.72 10.55 13.08
CA ARG A 233 -6.49 11.63 13.75
C ARG A 233 -7.98 11.57 13.42
N LEU A 234 -8.60 10.44 13.71
CA LEU A 234 -10.02 10.21 13.52
C LEU A 234 -10.60 9.43 14.72
N ALA A 235 -11.93 9.40 14.83
CA ALA A 235 -12.66 8.58 15.78
C ALA A 235 -13.64 7.66 15.07
N ILE A 236 -13.76 6.41 15.51
CA ILE A 236 -14.67 5.42 14.96
C ILE A 236 -15.52 4.87 16.10
N GLY A 237 -16.85 4.85 15.91
CA GLY A 237 -17.79 4.23 16.82
C GLY A 237 -18.89 3.49 16.03
N GLY A 238 -18.79 2.18 15.94
CA GLY A 238 -19.67 1.37 15.09
C GLY A 238 -19.51 1.68 13.61
N ARG A 239 -20.55 2.22 12.98
CA ARG A 239 -20.53 2.61 11.55
C ARG A 239 -20.15 4.07 11.31
N VAL A 240 -19.95 4.84 12.37
CA VAL A 240 -19.66 6.28 12.29
C VAL A 240 -18.16 6.49 12.33
N THR A 241 -17.61 7.21 11.36
CA THR A 241 -16.22 7.66 11.32
C THR A 241 -16.15 9.17 11.24
N ILE A 242 -15.46 9.80 12.16
CA ILE A 242 -15.33 11.26 12.24
C ILE A 242 -13.87 11.65 11.99
N PRO A 243 -13.54 12.28 10.86
CA PRO A 243 -12.20 12.79 10.59
C PRO A 243 -11.94 14.07 11.38
N LEU A 244 -10.85 14.09 12.15
CA LEU A 244 -10.43 15.21 12.99
C LEU A 244 -9.05 15.77 12.62
N ALA A 245 -8.41 15.31 11.55
CA ALA A 245 -7.09 15.73 11.14
C ALA A 245 -6.96 17.25 10.95
N LYS A 246 -8.00 17.90 10.40
CA LYS A 246 -8.08 19.37 10.22
C LYS A 246 -8.59 20.13 11.46
N ARG A 247 -8.91 19.44 12.54
CA ARG A 247 -9.47 20.00 13.79
C ARG A 247 -8.56 19.65 14.97
N SER A 248 -7.33 20.15 14.93
CA SER A 248 -6.25 19.76 15.85
C SER A 248 -6.62 19.87 17.33
N VAL A 249 -7.30 20.95 17.71
CA VAL A 249 -7.72 21.16 19.12
C VAL A 249 -8.78 20.13 19.54
N LEU A 250 -9.78 19.87 18.70
CA LEU A 250 -10.82 18.90 19.00
C LEU A 250 -10.24 17.48 19.09
N PHE A 251 -9.31 17.15 18.19
CA PHE A 251 -8.61 15.86 18.26
C PHE A 251 -7.78 15.75 19.55
N ALA A 252 -7.01 16.77 19.93
CA ALA A 252 -6.21 16.77 21.15
C ALA A 252 -7.08 16.60 22.40
N LEU A 253 -8.24 17.27 22.46
CA LEU A 253 -9.19 17.09 23.56
C LEU A 253 -9.73 15.66 23.64
N LEU A 254 -10.19 15.12 22.51
CA LEU A 254 -10.70 13.74 22.45
C LEU A 254 -9.62 12.72 22.81
N PHE A 255 -8.40 12.91 22.30
CA PHE A 255 -7.27 12.03 22.56
C PHE A 255 -6.91 11.99 24.05
N GLU A 256 -6.81 13.15 24.73
CA GLU A 256 -6.47 13.19 26.15
C GLU A 256 -7.60 12.62 27.03
N LEU A 257 -8.86 12.87 26.69
CA LEU A 257 -10.00 12.26 27.38
C LEU A 257 -10.03 10.74 27.19
N ALA A 258 -9.80 10.27 25.98
CA ALA A 258 -9.74 8.83 25.69
C ALA A 258 -8.55 8.14 26.37
N ARG A 259 -7.41 8.85 26.46
CA ARG A 259 -6.22 8.35 27.15
C ARG A 259 -6.41 8.22 28.66
N GLY A 260 -7.18 9.15 29.25
CA GLY A 260 -7.53 9.12 30.66
C GLY A 260 -8.68 8.18 31.03
N TRP A 261 -9.41 7.69 30.03
CA TRP A 261 -10.59 6.85 30.23
C TRP A 261 -10.28 5.55 31.03
N PRO A 262 -11.15 5.15 31.99
CA PRO A 262 -12.47 5.70 32.37
C PRO A 262 -12.41 6.87 33.38
N GLY A 263 -11.25 7.34 33.77
CA GLY A 263 -11.06 8.45 34.69
C GLY A 263 -11.30 9.83 34.08
N SER A 264 -11.40 10.84 34.96
CA SER A 264 -11.47 12.24 34.57
C SER A 264 -10.09 12.84 34.30
N VAL A 265 -10.03 13.84 33.42
CA VAL A 265 -8.84 14.66 33.16
C VAL A 265 -9.06 16.06 33.73
N ALA A 266 -8.13 16.57 34.51
CA ALA A 266 -8.22 17.88 35.13
C ALA A 266 -8.32 19.01 34.08
N ARG A 267 -9.11 20.08 34.37
CA ARG A 267 -9.36 21.17 33.41
C ARG A 267 -8.08 21.82 32.94
N ASP A 268 -7.16 22.10 33.82
CA ASP A 268 -5.92 22.80 33.47
C ASP A 268 -4.97 21.88 32.70
N GLU A 269 -4.91 20.58 33.02
CA GLU A 269 -4.15 19.59 32.24
C GLU A 269 -4.71 19.46 30.82
N LEU A 270 -6.03 19.30 30.69
CA LEU A 270 -6.69 19.18 29.38
C LEU A 270 -6.49 20.46 28.53
N ALA A 271 -6.60 21.65 29.16
CA ALA A 271 -6.34 22.91 28.47
C ALA A 271 -4.87 23.07 28.06
N ALA A 272 -3.94 22.72 28.96
CA ALA A 272 -2.50 22.79 28.68
C ALA A 272 -2.11 21.95 27.47
N ARG A 273 -2.60 20.69 27.40
CA ARG A 273 -2.28 19.76 26.33
C ARG A 273 -3.00 20.11 25.00
N ALA A 274 -4.29 20.50 25.09
CA ALA A 274 -5.06 20.81 23.89
C ALA A 274 -4.64 22.11 23.19
N PHE A 275 -4.13 23.09 23.96
CA PHE A 275 -3.70 24.37 23.41
C PHE A 275 -2.18 24.53 23.33
N ASP A 276 -1.43 23.50 23.70
CA ASP A 276 0.04 23.49 23.72
C ASP A 276 0.63 24.66 24.53
N VAL A 277 0.13 24.86 25.76
CA VAL A 277 0.56 25.95 26.63
C VAL A 277 1.11 25.42 27.96
N ARG A 278 2.19 26.05 28.46
CA ARG A 278 2.83 25.64 29.72
C ARG A 278 2.05 26.13 30.95
N LYS A 279 1.39 27.28 30.86
CA LYS A 279 0.60 27.88 31.96
C LYS A 279 -0.81 28.18 31.47
N VAL A 280 -1.79 27.64 32.17
CA VAL A 280 -3.21 27.89 31.89
C VAL A 280 -3.69 29.11 32.65
N ASN A 281 -4.46 29.97 31.99
CA ASN A 281 -5.10 31.16 32.53
C ASN A 281 -6.62 31.12 32.36
N ALA A 282 -7.32 32.18 32.84
CA ALA A 282 -8.79 32.26 32.75
C ALA A 282 -9.31 32.18 31.28
N SER A 283 -8.60 32.83 30.33
CA SER A 283 -8.96 32.80 28.91
C SER A 283 -8.90 31.38 28.34
N HIS A 284 -7.85 30.61 28.69
CA HIS A 284 -7.74 29.22 28.26
C HIS A 284 -8.86 28.36 28.83
N ARG A 285 -9.26 28.56 30.09
CA ARG A 285 -10.41 27.84 30.70
C ARG A 285 -11.74 28.18 30.02
N SER A 286 -11.96 29.45 29.66
CA SER A 286 -13.15 29.86 28.91
C SER A 286 -13.17 29.25 27.52
N ARG A 287 -12.04 29.27 26.81
CA ARG A 287 -11.89 28.63 25.51
C ARG A 287 -12.12 27.12 25.58
N LEU A 288 -11.61 26.45 26.63
CA LEU A 288 -11.82 25.01 26.82
C LEU A 288 -13.31 24.67 26.87
N ARG A 289 -14.14 25.44 27.58
CA ARG A 289 -15.60 25.21 27.63
C ARG A 289 -16.23 25.27 26.23
N VAL A 290 -15.82 26.24 25.41
CA VAL A 290 -16.32 26.38 24.03
C VAL A 290 -15.90 25.19 23.16
N GLU A 291 -14.63 24.80 23.26
CA GLU A 291 -14.11 23.68 22.45
C GLU A 291 -14.70 22.32 22.88
N ILE A 292 -14.97 22.11 24.16
CA ILE A 292 -15.71 20.94 24.67
C ILE A 292 -17.15 20.91 24.09
N GLY A 293 -17.82 22.06 24.05
CA GLY A 293 -19.15 22.16 23.41
C GLY A 293 -19.11 21.83 21.91
N ARG A 294 -18.05 22.25 21.21
CA ARG A 294 -17.82 21.88 19.79
C ARG A 294 -17.51 20.39 19.64
N LEU A 295 -16.71 19.81 20.56
CA LEU A 295 -16.37 18.41 20.54
C LEU A 295 -17.63 17.53 20.72
N ARG A 296 -18.52 17.86 21.66
CA ARG A 296 -19.81 17.17 21.82
C ARG A 296 -20.62 17.10 20.52
N LYS A 297 -20.74 18.24 19.83
CA LYS A 297 -21.47 18.31 18.56
C LYS A 297 -20.83 17.45 17.47
N VAL A 298 -19.50 17.39 17.45
CA VAL A 298 -18.76 16.60 16.44
C VAL A 298 -18.83 15.12 16.75
N MET A 299 -18.93 14.73 18.04
CA MET A 299 -19.01 13.34 18.48
C MET A 299 -20.42 12.76 18.40
N ASP A 300 -21.40 13.52 17.94
CA ASP A 300 -22.75 13.04 17.75
C ASP A 300 -22.75 11.75 16.88
N GLY A 301 -23.44 10.72 17.34
CA GLY A 301 -23.48 9.41 16.69
C GLY A 301 -22.37 8.42 17.12
N LEU A 302 -21.34 8.82 17.89
CA LEU A 302 -20.33 7.90 18.41
C LEU A 302 -20.75 7.14 19.67
N ALA A 303 -21.92 7.46 20.24
CA ALA A 303 -22.40 6.95 21.53
C ALA A 303 -21.40 7.23 22.70
N ALA A 304 -20.74 8.38 22.61
CA ALA A 304 -19.82 8.88 23.63
C ALA A 304 -19.78 10.40 23.62
N GLU A 305 -19.61 11.01 24.81
CA GLU A 305 -19.52 12.46 24.94
C GLU A 305 -18.61 12.89 26.10
N PRO A 306 -17.99 14.08 26.02
CA PRO A 306 -17.25 14.66 27.13
C PRO A 306 -18.23 15.28 28.15
N VAL A 307 -18.18 14.79 29.39
CA VAL A 307 -19.03 15.26 30.49
C VAL A 307 -18.18 15.99 31.52
N ALA A 308 -18.71 17.08 32.10
CA ALA A 308 -18.03 17.86 33.13
C ALA A 308 -18.09 17.13 34.49
N THR A 309 -16.99 17.09 35.22
CA THR A 309 -16.87 16.63 36.60
C THR A 309 -16.51 17.79 37.50
N ALA A 310 -16.43 17.54 38.84
CA ALA A 310 -16.03 18.55 39.78
C ALA A 310 -14.66 19.21 39.39
N ASP A 311 -13.68 18.39 39.03
CA ASP A 311 -12.31 18.84 38.77
C ASP A 311 -11.92 18.94 37.28
N GLY A 312 -12.73 18.37 36.38
CA GLY A 312 -12.31 18.28 35.00
C GLY A 312 -13.41 17.86 34.04
N TYR A 313 -13.04 16.95 33.17
CA TYR A 313 -13.92 16.30 32.17
C TYR A 313 -13.61 14.82 32.08
N VAL A 314 -14.64 14.00 31.88
CA VAL A 314 -14.54 12.57 31.62
C VAL A 314 -15.16 12.29 30.24
N LEU A 315 -14.68 11.29 29.56
CA LEU A 315 -15.32 10.75 28.36
C LEU A 315 -16.33 9.67 28.79
N GLU A 316 -17.61 10.03 28.85
CA GLU A 316 -18.65 9.02 29.00
C GLU A 316 -18.83 8.29 27.69
N SER A 317 -18.81 6.97 27.72
CA SER A 317 -18.95 6.12 26.53
C SER A 317 -19.74 4.86 26.89
N LYS A 318 -20.73 4.52 26.06
CA LYS A 318 -21.46 3.24 26.13
C LYS A 318 -20.62 2.06 25.65
N ARG A 319 -19.44 2.34 25.05
CA ARG A 319 -18.51 1.38 24.49
C ARG A 319 -17.19 1.47 25.23
N ASP A 320 -16.43 0.40 25.22
CA ASP A 320 -15.02 0.43 25.64
C ASP A 320 -14.21 1.40 24.76
N VAL A 321 -13.31 2.15 25.36
CA VAL A 321 -12.50 3.14 24.63
C VAL A 321 -11.12 2.55 24.37
N VAL A 322 -10.70 2.58 23.11
CA VAL A 322 -9.38 2.16 22.68
C VAL A 322 -8.71 3.30 21.92
N VAL A 323 -7.48 3.62 22.30
CA VAL A 323 -6.64 4.57 21.56
C VAL A 323 -5.63 3.79 20.72
N LEU A 324 -5.62 3.99 19.41
CA LEU A 324 -4.60 3.45 18.52
C LEU A 324 -3.45 4.44 18.43
N LEU A 325 -2.27 4.01 18.84
CA LEU A 325 -1.03 4.79 18.85
C LEU A 325 -0.08 4.30 17.75
N PRO A 326 0.81 5.16 17.24
CA PRO A 326 1.89 4.70 16.34
C PRO A 326 2.79 3.68 17.07
N PRO A 327 3.49 2.79 16.31
CA PRO A 327 4.34 1.73 16.92
C PRO A 327 5.49 2.32 17.72
N THR A 328 5.89 3.55 17.44
CA THR A 328 6.90 4.30 18.18
C THR A 328 6.44 5.74 18.35
N ASP A 329 7.09 6.47 19.25
CA ASP A 329 6.82 7.91 19.45
C ASP A 329 7.58 8.77 18.43
N ASP A 330 8.39 8.16 17.56
CA ASP A 330 9.13 8.82 16.49
C ASP A 330 8.20 9.40 15.41
N GLU A 331 8.42 10.65 15.04
CA GLU A 331 7.65 11.37 14.02
C GLU A 331 7.77 10.73 12.63
N ALA A 332 8.92 10.17 12.29
CA ALA A 332 9.13 9.48 11.03
C ALA A 332 8.29 8.18 10.96
N ALA A 333 8.15 7.48 12.08
CA ALA A 333 7.30 6.30 12.18
C ALA A 333 5.81 6.65 11.96
N ARG A 334 5.32 7.78 12.50
CA ARG A 334 3.94 8.25 12.25
C ARG A 334 3.70 8.47 10.76
N ILE A 335 4.64 9.12 10.07
CA ILE A 335 4.54 9.38 8.63
C ILE A 335 4.59 8.07 7.84
N SER A 336 5.46 7.14 8.22
CA SER A 336 5.55 5.83 7.59
C SER A 336 4.23 5.03 7.68
N ILE A 337 3.53 5.13 8.81
CA ILE A 337 2.22 4.48 9.00
C ILE A 337 1.16 5.08 8.10
N LEU A 338 1.09 6.42 8.01
CA LEU A 338 0.14 7.10 7.12
C LEU A 338 0.36 6.72 5.66
N LEU A 339 1.63 6.58 5.23
CA LEU A 339 1.95 6.08 3.90
C LEU A 339 1.51 4.62 3.68
N GLY A 340 1.36 3.86 4.76
CA GLY A 340 0.95 2.45 4.72
C GLY A 340 -0.48 2.21 4.23
N ASP A 341 -1.36 3.23 4.23
CA ASP A 341 -2.74 3.12 3.75
C ASP A 341 -2.87 3.00 2.22
N GLY A 342 -1.76 3.09 1.50
CA GLY A 342 -1.71 3.01 0.05
C GLY A 342 -2.18 4.28 -0.69
N ALA A 343 -2.60 5.32 0.05
CA ALA A 343 -2.95 6.59 -0.55
C ALA A 343 -1.71 7.36 -1.01
N THR A 344 -1.90 8.26 -1.97
CA THR A 344 -0.89 9.23 -2.34
C THR A 344 -1.05 10.51 -1.52
N TRP A 345 0.01 10.91 -0.84
CA TRP A 345 -0.01 12.00 0.10
C TRP A 345 0.81 13.19 -0.37
N SER A 346 0.33 14.41 -0.13
CA SER A 346 1.19 15.59 -0.14
C SER A 346 1.93 15.73 1.19
N ALA A 347 3.10 16.38 1.21
CA ALA A 347 3.81 16.65 2.47
C ALA A 347 2.96 17.47 3.46
N GLN A 348 2.11 18.37 2.97
CA GLN A 348 1.19 19.14 3.80
C GLN A 348 0.10 18.25 4.41
N GLY A 349 -0.53 17.37 3.62
CA GLY A 349 -1.55 16.46 4.12
C GLY A 349 -0.99 15.49 5.16
N LEU A 350 0.22 14.96 4.96
CA LEU A 350 0.90 14.12 5.94
C LEU A 350 1.21 14.88 7.25
N ALA A 351 1.68 16.14 7.15
CA ALA A 351 1.94 16.96 8.32
C ALA A 351 0.68 17.18 9.16
N GLU A 352 -0.45 17.50 8.51
CA GLU A 352 -1.74 17.70 9.17
C GLU A 352 -2.24 16.43 9.88
N HIS A 353 -2.16 15.28 9.21
CA HIS A 353 -2.62 14.00 9.76
C HIS A 353 -1.67 13.47 10.85
N ALA A 354 -0.36 13.57 10.65
CA ALA A 354 0.63 13.19 11.66
C ALA A 354 0.66 14.15 12.87
N GLY A 355 0.09 15.36 12.74
CA GLY A 355 0.14 16.37 13.80
C GLY A 355 1.53 16.96 14.00
N VAL A 356 2.33 17.07 12.94
CA VAL A 356 3.68 17.62 12.94
C VAL A 356 3.78 18.86 12.05
N SER A 357 4.87 19.61 12.14
CA SER A 357 5.10 20.73 11.23
C SER A 357 5.38 20.23 9.80
N LYS A 358 5.08 21.07 8.79
CA LYS A 358 5.40 20.75 7.39
C LYS A 358 6.89 20.48 7.18
N SER A 359 7.76 21.25 7.85
CA SER A 359 9.22 21.06 7.79
C SER A 359 9.66 19.71 8.39
N THR A 360 9.05 19.29 9.49
CA THR A 360 9.26 17.99 10.11
C THR A 360 8.82 16.87 9.16
N ALA A 361 7.61 16.99 8.58
CA ALA A 361 7.13 16.01 7.60
C ALA A 361 8.06 15.91 6.38
N GLN A 362 8.56 17.04 5.86
CA GLN A 362 9.48 17.04 4.73
C GLN A 362 10.82 16.35 5.08
N ARG A 363 11.38 16.58 6.27
CA ARG A 363 12.62 15.91 6.72
C ARG A 363 12.42 14.40 6.85
N ALA A 364 11.32 13.97 7.48
CA ALA A 364 10.99 12.55 7.61
C ALA A 364 10.77 11.88 6.24
N LEU A 365 10.04 12.53 5.34
CA LEU A 365 9.84 12.06 3.98
C LEU A 365 11.14 11.94 3.19
N ALA A 366 12.04 12.92 3.31
CA ALA A 366 13.36 12.85 2.67
C ALA A 366 14.20 11.69 3.20
N ALA A 367 14.14 11.41 4.50
CA ALA A 367 14.79 10.24 5.10
C ALA A 367 14.16 8.93 4.60
N LEU A 368 12.84 8.82 4.58
CA LEU A 368 12.12 7.65 4.07
C LEU A 368 12.40 7.40 2.58
N VAL A 369 12.48 8.44 1.75
CA VAL A 369 12.84 8.28 0.32
C VAL A 369 14.26 7.74 0.18
N ARG A 370 15.22 8.26 0.95
CA ARG A 370 16.61 7.76 0.92
C ARG A 370 16.75 6.31 1.38
N SER A 371 15.96 5.90 2.38
CA SER A 371 15.97 4.52 2.90
C SER A 371 15.10 3.56 2.08
N GLY A 372 14.46 4.02 1.01
CA GLY A 372 13.52 3.21 0.23
C GLY A 372 12.17 2.98 0.92
N GLY A 373 11.87 3.65 2.04
CA GLY A 373 10.59 3.57 2.77
C GLY A 373 9.46 4.41 2.16
N ALA A 374 9.77 5.31 1.24
CA ALA A 374 8.79 6.09 0.49
C ALA A 374 9.22 6.29 -0.96
N VAL A 375 8.24 6.42 -1.86
CA VAL A 375 8.43 6.82 -3.26
C VAL A 375 7.89 8.22 -3.44
N ARG A 376 8.71 9.09 -4.04
CA ARG A 376 8.31 10.44 -4.42
C ARG A 376 7.95 10.46 -5.90
N THR A 377 6.76 10.97 -6.23
CA THR A 377 6.25 11.12 -7.61
C THR A 377 5.87 12.57 -7.89
N GLY A 378 5.83 12.96 -9.16
CA GLY A 378 5.45 14.32 -9.58
C GLY A 378 6.55 15.37 -9.41
N LYS A 379 6.25 16.60 -9.85
CA LYS A 379 7.14 17.78 -9.78
C LYS A 379 6.40 18.99 -9.22
N GLY A 380 7.12 19.91 -8.60
CA GLY A 380 6.57 21.17 -8.08
C GLY A 380 5.41 20.97 -7.09
N LYS A 381 4.23 21.54 -7.37
CA LYS A 381 3.03 21.46 -6.52
C LYS A 381 2.37 20.07 -6.53
N ASP A 382 2.65 19.25 -7.54
CA ASP A 382 2.06 17.94 -7.73
C ASP A 382 2.92 16.80 -7.11
N VAL A 383 3.93 17.16 -6.34
CA VAL A 383 4.74 16.18 -5.61
C VAL A 383 3.84 15.39 -4.64
N ARG A 384 3.89 14.07 -4.77
CA ARG A 384 3.18 13.12 -3.92
C ARG A 384 4.16 12.08 -3.38
N TYR A 385 3.79 11.51 -2.26
CA TYR A 385 4.53 10.45 -1.58
C TYR A 385 3.60 9.28 -1.35
N THR A 386 4.11 8.06 -1.54
CA THR A 386 3.41 6.81 -1.26
C THR A 386 4.40 5.82 -0.67
N ARG A 387 3.91 4.83 0.06
CA ARG A 387 4.75 3.70 0.42
C ARG A 387 5.23 3.00 -0.86
N PRO A 388 6.53 2.64 -0.97
CA PRO A 388 6.96 1.79 -2.07
C PRO A 388 6.10 0.54 -2.01
N GLY A 389 5.60 0.15 -3.16
CA GLY A 389 5.00 -1.16 -3.26
C GLY A 389 6.03 -2.21 -2.93
N THR A 390 5.60 -3.31 -2.37
CA THR A 390 6.48 -4.46 -2.18
C THR A 390 7.16 -4.73 -3.52
N PRO A 391 8.50 -4.84 -3.61
CA PRO A 391 9.25 -5.02 -4.87
C PRO A 391 8.80 -6.20 -5.73
N ILE A 392 7.92 -6.95 -5.18
CA ILE A 392 7.36 -8.23 -5.56
C ILE A 392 6.59 -8.17 -6.87
N ALA A 393 5.66 -7.23 -7.01
CA ALA A 393 4.74 -7.24 -8.14
C ALA A 393 5.42 -6.84 -9.46
N SER A 394 6.34 -5.87 -9.46
CA SER A 394 6.97 -5.41 -10.69
C SER A 394 7.91 -6.45 -11.34
N ARG A 395 8.66 -7.20 -10.53
CA ARG A 395 9.59 -8.22 -11.05
C ARG A 395 8.90 -9.48 -11.53
N MET A 396 7.73 -9.81 -11.00
CA MET A 396 7.01 -11.04 -11.29
C MET A 396 6.04 -10.94 -12.46
N LEU A 397 5.52 -9.75 -12.72
CA LEU A 397 4.61 -9.51 -13.83
C LEU A 397 5.25 -9.79 -15.19
N LEU A 398 6.58 -9.70 -15.29
CA LEU A 398 7.34 -10.05 -16.49
C LEU A 398 7.28 -11.53 -16.88
N LEU A 399 6.91 -12.43 -15.98
CA LEU A 399 6.81 -13.87 -16.27
C LEU A 399 5.71 -14.21 -17.27
N GLY A 400 4.66 -13.39 -17.38
CA GLY A 400 3.55 -13.63 -18.28
C GLY A 400 3.84 -13.41 -19.76
N LEU A 401 4.99 -12.82 -20.11
CA LEU A 401 5.38 -12.57 -21.49
C LEU A 401 5.94 -13.79 -22.21
N VAL A 402 6.15 -14.88 -21.48
CA VAL A 402 6.69 -16.13 -22.05
C VAL A 402 5.61 -16.84 -22.84
N PRO A 403 5.85 -17.24 -24.12
CA PRO A 403 4.94 -18.09 -24.86
C PRO A 403 4.72 -19.41 -24.13
N LYS A 404 3.46 -19.91 -24.10
CA LYS A 404 3.26 -21.34 -23.77
C LYS A 404 4.05 -22.18 -24.77
N PRO A 405 4.72 -23.27 -24.30
CA PRO A 405 5.35 -24.20 -25.20
C PRO A 405 4.37 -24.79 -26.18
#